data_151b11adb02cd9afde0ec37804af72cc
#
_entry.id   151b11adb02cd9afde0ec37804af72cc
#
_cell.length_a   1.000
_cell.length_b   1.000
_cell.length_c   1.000
_cell.angle_alpha   90.00
_cell.angle_beta   90.00
_cell.angle_gamma   90.00
#
_symmetry.space_group_name_H-M   'P 1'
#
loop_
_entity.id
_entity.type
_entity.pdbx_description
1 polymer ?
#
loop_
_entity_poly.entity_id
_entity_poly.type
_entity_poly.pdbx_seq_one_letter_code
_entity_poly.pdbx_strand_id
1 'polypeptide(L)'
;MRGTLDHSKAPFLDALADYHRQERYGFTPPGHRQGRGADPRTRDVLGEQTFRSDMLAASGIDDRSSSHGYLSDAERLMADAVGSDQAFFSTAGSSLSVKAAMLAVAGDRGELLIGRDAHKSVVAGLVFTGVEPRWVEVRYDDELHLAHPPSPEQLELAWHRHPDAAGALIVSPTPYGTCADIGALADICHRRGKP
;
A
#
# COMPACT_ATOMS: atom_id res chain seq x y z
N MET A 1 -9.13 24.86 -9.87
CA MET A 1 -7.73 24.79 -10.37
C MET A 1 -6.90 24.21 -9.24
N ARG A 2 -6.37 22.98 -9.38
CA ARG A 2 -5.36 22.47 -8.45
C ARG A 2 -4.09 23.27 -8.77
N GLY A 3 -3.59 24.06 -7.77
CA GLY A 3 -2.30 24.74 -7.93
C GLY A 3 -1.22 23.70 -8.19
N THR A 4 -0.22 24.04 -9.00
CA THR A 4 0.95 23.17 -9.26
C THR A 4 1.65 22.88 -7.93
N LEU A 5 1.68 21.60 -7.53
CA LEU A 5 2.41 21.17 -6.34
C LEU A 5 3.92 21.20 -6.62
N ASP A 6 4.69 21.56 -5.60
CA ASP A 6 6.16 21.57 -5.68
C ASP A 6 6.71 20.18 -5.31
N HIS A 7 6.99 19.36 -6.32
CA HIS A 7 7.52 18.01 -6.16
C HIS A 7 9.01 17.96 -5.73
N SER A 8 9.67 19.08 -5.55
CA SER A 8 11.01 19.12 -4.94
C SER A 8 10.97 19.00 -3.42
N LYS A 9 9.79 19.16 -2.81
CA LYS A 9 9.58 19.09 -1.35
C LYS A 9 9.36 17.68 -0.87
N ALA A 10 9.82 17.42 0.36
CA ALA A 10 9.60 16.19 1.10
C ALA A 10 9.05 16.54 2.50
N PRO A 11 7.76 16.92 2.63
CA PRO A 11 7.22 17.58 3.83
C PRO A 11 7.52 16.86 5.13
N PHE A 12 7.42 15.53 5.15
CA PHE A 12 7.68 14.73 6.35
C PHE A 12 9.19 14.66 6.67
N LEU A 13 10.04 14.51 5.66
CA LEU A 13 11.50 14.51 5.82
C LEU A 13 11.99 15.88 6.28
N ASP A 14 11.45 16.96 5.70
CA ASP A 14 11.79 18.33 6.05
C ASP A 14 11.43 18.63 7.52
N ALA A 15 10.23 18.21 7.95
CA ALA A 15 9.79 18.33 9.34
C ALA A 15 10.69 17.54 10.31
N LEU A 16 11.15 16.36 9.91
CA LEU A 16 12.08 15.55 10.69
C LEU A 16 13.46 16.22 10.81
N ALA A 17 13.96 16.78 9.70
CA ALA A 17 15.21 17.53 9.69
C ALA A 17 15.12 18.78 10.58
N ASP A 18 13.99 19.50 10.55
CA ASP A 18 13.74 20.64 11.43
C ASP A 18 13.72 20.23 12.90
N TYR A 19 13.08 19.10 13.21
CA TYR A 19 13.08 18.56 14.56
C TYR A 19 14.51 18.26 15.05
N HIS A 20 15.34 17.64 14.21
CA HIS A 20 16.75 17.36 14.55
C HIS A 20 17.54 18.65 14.84
N ARG A 21 17.28 19.75 14.10
CA ARG A 21 17.94 21.04 14.32
C ARG A 21 17.56 21.71 15.65
N GLN A 22 16.39 21.39 16.19
CA GLN A 22 15.92 21.95 17.48
C GLN A 22 16.61 21.33 18.69
N GLU A 23 17.34 20.22 18.52
CA GLU A 23 18.08 19.52 19.57
C GLU A 23 17.30 19.27 20.86
N ARG A 24 16.01 19.02 20.74
CA ARG A 24 15.11 18.80 21.88
C ARG A 24 15.53 17.56 22.66
N TYR A 25 15.42 17.61 23.97
CA TYR A 25 15.64 16.45 24.83
C TYR A 25 14.35 15.62 24.91
N GLY A 26 14.45 14.34 24.57
CA GLY A 26 13.31 13.42 24.62
C GLY A 26 12.97 12.95 26.02
N PHE A 27 11.85 13.42 26.56
CA PHE A 27 11.28 12.93 27.82
C PHE A 27 10.10 11.97 27.61
N THR A 28 9.85 11.60 26.35
CA THR A 28 8.77 10.69 25.93
C THR A 28 9.34 9.33 25.52
N PRO A 29 8.54 8.28 25.40
CA PRO A 29 8.94 7.08 24.67
C PRO A 29 9.44 7.41 23.25
N PRO A 30 10.28 6.58 22.67
CA PRO A 30 10.82 5.32 23.20
C PRO A 30 11.95 5.52 24.21
N GLY A 31 12.18 4.48 25.06
CA GLY A 31 13.08 4.55 26.21
C GLY A 31 14.55 4.82 25.90
N HIS A 32 14.99 4.67 24.64
CA HIS A 32 16.36 5.02 24.22
C HIS A 32 16.60 6.55 24.16
N ARG A 33 15.57 7.39 24.33
CA ARG A 33 15.69 8.86 24.43
C ARG A 33 16.56 9.47 23.34
N GLN A 34 16.20 9.22 22.07
CA GLN A 34 16.95 9.70 20.90
C GLN A 34 18.41 9.19 20.85
N GLY A 35 18.62 7.97 21.33
CA GLY A 35 19.94 7.31 21.35
C GLY A 35 20.77 7.48 22.61
N ARG A 36 20.41 8.39 23.52
CA ARG A 36 21.17 8.62 24.76
C ARG A 36 21.16 7.42 25.71
N GLY A 37 20.10 6.62 25.69
CA GLY A 37 19.94 5.39 26.48
C GLY A 37 20.16 4.11 25.66
N ALA A 38 20.56 4.21 24.39
CA ALA A 38 20.82 3.04 23.55
C ALA A 38 22.20 2.45 23.83
N ASP A 39 22.34 1.13 23.69
CA ASP A 39 23.64 0.45 23.78
C ASP A 39 24.59 1.03 22.71
N PRO A 40 25.85 1.38 23.06
CA PRO A 40 26.79 1.96 22.11
C PRO A 40 27.01 1.12 20.86
N ARG A 41 27.11 -0.21 20.98
CA ARG A 41 27.29 -1.11 19.83
C ARG A 41 26.08 -1.07 18.89
N THR A 42 24.88 -0.92 19.44
CA THR A 42 23.66 -0.77 18.62
C THR A 42 23.67 0.55 17.87
N ARG A 43 24.11 1.64 18.51
CA ARG A 43 24.25 2.94 17.83
C ARG A 43 25.31 2.90 16.74
N ASP A 44 26.43 2.21 16.96
CA ASP A 44 27.50 2.06 15.97
C ASP A 44 27.01 1.30 14.74
N VAL A 45 26.15 0.29 14.91
CA VAL A 45 25.60 -0.52 13.81
C VAL A 45 24.49 0.20 13.07
N LEU A 46 23.52 0.80 13.79
CA LEU A 46 22.31 1.39 13.19
C LEU A 46 22.46 2.87 12.83
N GLY A 47 23.50 3.52 13.33
CA GLY A 47 23.71 4.95 13.19
C GLY A 47 22.86 5.77 14.19
N GLU A 48 23.43 6.88 14.63
CA GLU A 48 22.78 7.76 15.64
C GLU A 48 21.48 8.38 15.12
N GLN A 49 21.40 8.70 13.84
CA GLN A 49 20.23 9.35 13.23
C GLN A 49 18.97 8.48 13.29
N THR A 50 19.13 7.17 13.25
CA THR A 50 17.99 6.22 13.40
C THR A 50 17.27 6.45 14.74
N PHE A 51 18.01 6.56 15.82
CA PHE A 51 17.46 6.81 17.16
C PHE A 51 16.92 8.22 17.34
N ARG A 52 17.56 9.23 16.70
CA ARG A 52 17.09 10.61 16.74
C ARG A 52 15.77 10.78 15.99
N SER A 53 15.53 9.93 15.00
CA SER A 53 14.32 9.94 14.17
C SER A 53 13.18 9.11 14.75
N ASP A 54 13.43 8.27 15.74
CA ASP A 54 12.40 7.46 16.40
C ASP A 54 11.74 8.28 17.51
N MET A 55 10.58 8.84 17.19
CA MET A 55 9.88 9.81 18.02
C MET A 55 8.38 9.68 17.86
N LEU A 56 7.65 10.15 18.87
CA LEU A 56 6.18 10.20 18.82
C LEU A 56 5.68 11.45 18.08
N ALA A 57 4.52 11.34 17.47
CA ALA A 57 3.80 12.47 16.88
C ALA A 57 3.58 13.62 17.87
N ALA A 58 3.35 13.30 19.14
CA ALA A 58 3.27 14.30 20.22
C ALA A 58 4.52 15.20 20.34
N SER A 59 5.64 14.80 19.74
CA SER A 59 6.87 15.61 19.67
C SER A 59 6.87 16.64 18.53
N GLY A 60 5.82 16.71 17.73
CA GLY A 60 5.63 17.69 16.65
C GLY A 60 5.79 17.12 15.25
N ILE A 61 5.72 15.78 15.11
CA ILE A 61 5.65 15.08 13.82
C ILE A 61 4.26 14.42 13.73
N ASP A 62 3.78 14.20 12.51
CA ASP A 62 2.48 13.58 12.27
C ASP A 62 2.49 12.06 12.52
N ASP A 63 1.35 11.59 13.00
CA ASP A 63 0.91 10.22 12.82
C ASP A 63 -0.56 10.22 12.33
N ARG A 64 -1.21 9.05 12.30
CA ARG A 64 -2.62 8.97 11.87
C ARG A 64 -3.62 9.55 12.88
N SER A 65 -3.21 9.75 14.12
CA SER A 65 -4.05 10.30 15.19
C SER A 65 -3.78 11.77 15.49
N SER A 66 -2.57 12.25 15.15
CA SER A 66 -2.12 13.62 15.42
C SER A 66 -1.49 14.19 14.15
N SER A 67 -2.12 15.20 13.56
CA SER A 67 -1.67 15.80 12.30
C SER A 67 -1.26 17.25 12.49
N HIS A 68 -0.08 17.58 11.96
CA HIS A 68 0.42 18.94 11.75
C HIS A 68 0.43 19.29 10.24
N GLY A 69 -0.12 18.41 9.41
CA GLY A 69 -0.24 18.59 7.97
C GLY A 69 0.87 17.91 7.14
N TYR A 70 1.97 17.51 7.74
CA TYR A 70 3.13 16.96 7.00
C TYR A 70 2.81 15.67 6.26
N LEU A 71 2.10 14.73 6.92
CA LEU A 71 1.67 13.47 6.30
C LEU A 71 0.68 13.75 5.17
N SER A 72 -0.31 14.59 5.42
CA SER A 72 -1.31 14.98 4.41
C SER A 72 -0.67 15.66 3.20
N ASP A 73 0.30 16.54 3.41
CA ASP A 73 1.01 17.19 2.31
C ASP A 73 1.85 16.20 1.50
N ALA A 74 2.50 15.24 2.17
CA ALA A 74 3.24 14.17 1.48
C ALA A 74 2.29 13.24 0.69
N GLU A 75 1.13 12.87 1.26
CA GLU A 75 0.11 12.07 0.58
C GLU A 75 -0.48 12.81 -0.64
N ARG A 76 -0.67 14.14 -0.56
CA ARG A 76 -1.11 14.96 -1.71
C ARG A 76 -0.07 14.99 -2.82
N LEU A 77 1.21 15.13 -2.50
CA LEU A 77 2.29 15.07 -3.48
C LEU A 77 2.34 13.70 -4.17
N MET A 78 2.18 12.62 -3.40
CA MET A 78 2.13 11.26 -3.96
C MET A 78 0.91 11.08 -4.87
N ALA A 79 -0.27 11.50 -4.42
CA ALA A 79 -1.49 11.42 -5.23
C ALA A 79 -1.35 12.13 -6.57
N ASP A 80 -0.76 13.34 -6.57
CA ASP A 80 -0.51 14.09 -7.80
C ASP A 80 0.51 13.39 -8.72
N ALA A 81 1.59 12.87 -8.14
CA ALA A 81 2.65 12.17 -8.88
C ALA A 81 2.15 10.91 -9.60
N VAL A 82 1.19 10.18 -9.02
CA VAL A 82 0.63 8.96 -9.61
C VAL A 82 -0.72 9.18 -10.31
N GLY A 83 -1.23 10.41 -10.34
CA GLY A 83 -2.50 10.76 -10.98
C GLY A 83 -3.73 10.21 -10.27
N SER A 84 -3.66 9.94 -8.97
CA SER A 84 -4.81 9.49 -8.16
C SER A 84 -5.49 10.66 -7.45
N ASP A 85 -6.75 10.46 -7.02
CA ASP A 85 -7.46 11.45 -6.23
C ASP A 85 -6.89 11.57 -4.81
N GLN A 86 -6.46 10.44 -4.24
CA GLN A 86 -5.87 10.36 -2.91
C GLN A 86 -4.80 9.28 -2.84
N ALA A 87 -3.83 9.46 -1.96
CA ALA A 87 -2.85 8.46 -1.58
C ALA A 87 -2.81 8.32 -0.07
N PHE A 88 -2.51 7.12 0.41
CA PHE A 88 -2.41 6.81 1.84
C PHE A 88 -1.13 6.02 2.09
N PHE A 89 -0.24 6.53 2.91
CA PHE A 89 0.95 5.77 3.32
C PHE A 89 0.61 4.72 4.38
N SER A 90 1.20 3.54 4.24
CA SER A 90 1.07 2.45 5.21
C SER A 90 2.44 2.02 5.70
N THR A 91 2.61 1.93 7.02
CA THR A 91 3.81 1.38 7.66
C THR A 91 3.68 -0.13 7.96
N ALA A 92 2.52 -0.72 7.70
CA ALA A 92 2.26 -2.15 7.91
C ALA A 92 2.45 -2.99 6.63
N GLY A 93 3.15 -2.43 5.64
CA GLY A 93 3.45 -3.07 4.37
C GLY A 93 2.26 -3.20 3.43
N SER A 94 2.52 -3.58 2.19
CA SER A 94 1.50 -3.77 1.14
C SER A 94 0.43 -4.81 1.51
N SER A 95 0.73 -5.73 2.42
CA SER A 95 -0.27 -6.70 2.90
C SER A 95 -1.45 -6.05 3.61
N LEU A 96 -1.25 -4.92 4.32
CA LEU A 96 -2.37 -4.15 4.88
C LEU A 96 -3.12 -3.41 3.78
N SER A 97 -2.41 -2.80 2.83
CA SER A 97 -3.02 -2.07 1.72
C SER A 97 -3.93 -2.97 0.86
N VAL A 98 -3.49 -4.20 0.58
CA VAL A 98 -4.30 -5.20 -0.13
C VAL A 98 -5.60 -5.52 0.64
N LYS A 99 -5.51 -5.76 1.94
CA LYS A 99 -6.69 -6.04 2.78
C LYS A 99 -7.65 -4.85 2.84
N ALA A 100 -7.10 -3.64 2.96
CA ALA A 100 -7.89 -2.42 2.97
C ALA A 100 -8.61 -2.21 1.63
N ALA A 101 -7.93 -2.45 0.50
CA ALA A 101 -8.52 -2.37 -0.83
C ALA A 101 -9.64 -3.41 -1.02
N MET A 102 -9.45 -4.66 -0.57
CA MET A 102 -10.48 -5.70 -0.62
C MET A 102 -11.74 -5.28 0.15
N LEU A 103 -11.58 -4.73 1.35
CA LEU A 103 -12.70 -4.21 2.14
C LEU A 103 -13.37 -3.01 1.48
N ALA A 104 -12.57 -2.09 0.92
CA ALA A 104 -13.11 -0.89 0.28
C ALA A 104 -13.94 -1.20 -0.96
N VAL A 105 -13.55 -2.23 -1.73
CA VAL A 105 -14.22 -2.62 -2.97
C VAL A 105 -15.40 -3.55 -2.72
N ALA A 106 -15.21 -4.61 -1.93
CA ALA A 106 -16.23 -5.66 -1.75
C ALA A 106 -17.07 -5.50 -0.48
N GLY A 107 -16.66 -4.63 0.45
CA GLY A 107 -17.34 -4.49 1.74
C GLY A 107 -17.22 -5.76 2.58
N ASP A 108 -18.19 -5.92 3.49
CA ASP A 108 -18.30 -7.14 4.30
C ASP A 108 -19.04 -8.24 3.50
N ARG A 109 -18.36 -9.36 3.30
CA ARG A 109 -18.89 -10.56 2.60
C ARG A 109 -19.31 -10.36 1.14
N GLY A 110 -18.79 -9.34 0.47
CA GLY A 110 -18.97 -9.20 -0.97
C GLY A 110 -18.11 -10.18 -1.77
N GLU A 111 -18.33 -10.25 -3.08
CA GLU A 111 -17.58 -11.11 -3.99
C GLU A 111 -16.52 -10.31 -4.75
N LEU A 112 -15.32 -10.89 -4.94
CA LEU A 112 -14.28 -10.36 -5.80
C LEU A 112 -13.80 -11.41 -6.80
N LEU A 113 -13.61 -11.00 -8.05
CA LEU A 113 -12.86 -11.78 -9.03
C LEU A 113 -11.37 -11.70 -8.69
N ILE A 114 -10.72 -12.82 -8.47
CA ILE A 114 -9.33 -12.86 -8.00
C ILE A 114 -8.52 -13.83 -8.88
N GLY A 115 -7.40 -13.37 -9.44
CA GLY A 115 -6.48 -14.23 -10.17
C GLY A 115 -5.94 -15.36 -9.28
N ARG A 116 -5.91 -16.59 -9.80
CA ARG A 116 -5.44 -17.76 -9.01
C ARG A 116 -3.95 -17.74 -8.70
N ASP A 117 -3.20 -16.85 -9.32
CA ASP A 117 -1.80 -16.56 -9.02
C ASP A 117 -1.62 -15.57 -7.85
N ALA A 118 -2.69 -15.30 -7.08
CA ALA A 118 -2.72 -14.31 -6.02
C ALA A 118 -1.69 -14.59 -4.92
N HIS A 119 -1.05 -13.50 -4.46
CA HIS A 119 -0.11 -13.56 -3.35
C HIS A 119 -0.80 -13.97 -2.03
N LYS A 120 -0.05 -14.62 -1.13
CA LYS A 120 -0.57 -15.06 0.20
C LYS A 120 -1.26 -13.97 1.02
N SER A 121 -0.94 -12.69 0.82
CA SER A 121 -1.60 -11.57 1.49
C SER A 121 -3.07 -11.43 1.07
N VAL A 122 -3.42 -11.79 -0.16
CA VAL A 122 -4.80 -11.82 -0.66
C VAL A 122 -5.57 -12.93 0.05
N VAL A 123 -4.99 -14.14 0.14
CA VAL A 123 -5.60 -15.27 0.86
C VAL A 123 -5.83 -14.91 2.34
N ALA A 124 -4.83 -14.32 2.99
CA ALA A 124 -4.99 -13.81 4.36
C ALA A 124 -6.07 -12.71 4.44
N GLY A 125 -6.18 -11.88 3.40
CA GLY A 125 -7.23 -10.89 3.25
C GLY A 125 -8.62 -11.52 3.23
N LEU A 126 -8.84 -12.56 2.43
CA LEU A 126 -10.10 -13.28 2.35
C LEU A 126 -10.55 -13.82 3.72
N VAL A 127 -9.62 -14.44 4.46
CA VAL A 127 -9.89 -14.95 5.81
C VAL A 127 -10.28 -13.84 6.77
N PHE A 128 -9.59 -12.69 6.68
CA PHE A 128 -9.81 -11.56 7.58
C PHE A 128 -11.07 -10.77 7.27
N THR A 129 -11.37 -10.57 5.98
CA THR A 129 -12.48 -9.71 5.54
C THR A 129 -13.79 -10.46 5.33
N GLY A 130 -13.74 -11.77 5.18
CA GLY A 130 -14.92 -12.59 4.81
C GLY A 130 -15.34 -12.40 3.35
N VAL A 131 -14.59 -11.70 2.53
CA VAL A 131 -14.83 -11.54 1.09
C VAL A 131 -14.78 -12.90 0.40
N GLU A 132 -15.76 -13.19 -0.45
CA GLU A 132 -15.87 -14.45 -1.17
C GLU A 132 -15.07 -14.36 -2.49
N PRO A 133 -14.06 -15.23 -2.69
CA PRO A 133 -13.29 -15.22 -3.93
C PRO A 133 -14.05 -15.91 -5.06
N ARG A 134 -14.09 -15.29 -6.21
CA ARG A 134 -14.45 -15.90 -7.49
C ARG A 134 -13.18 -15.99 -8.31
N TRP A 135 -12.62 -17.18 -8.40
CA TRP A 135 -11.29 -17.37 -8.98
C TRP A 135 -11.32 -17.17 -10.49
N VAL A 136 -10.43 -16.31 -10.96
CA VAL A 136 -10.11 -16.15 -12.39
C VAL A 136 -9.00 -17.10 -12.72
N GLU A 137 -9.25 -18.01 -13.68
CA GLU A 137 -8.25 -19.00 -14.10
C GLU A 137 -7.03 -18.31 -14.71
N VAL A 138 -5.90 -18.99 -14.61
CA VAL A 138 -4.61 -18.53 -15.12
C VAL A 138 -4.02 -19.57 -16.03
N ARG A 139 -3.16 -19.18 -16.96
CA ARG A 139 -2.38 -20.11 -17.76
C ARG A 139 -1.19 -20.58 -16.92
N TYR A 140 -1.04 -21.88 -16.78
CA TYR A 140 0.15 -22.46 -16.19
C TYR A 140 1.15 -22.84 -17.29
N ASP A 141 2.42 -22.55 -17.05
CA ASP A 141 3.53 -22.89 -17.93
C ASP A 141 4.25 -24.12 -17.36
N ASP A 142 4.11 -25.27 -18.03
CA ASP A 142 4.65 -26.52 -17.55
C ASP A 142 6.17 -26.62 -17.70
N GLU A 143 6.78 -25.86 -18.62
CA GLU A 143 8.24 -25.83 -18.81
C GLU A 143 8.93 -24.98 -17.75
N LEU A 144 8.35 -23.80 -17.46
CA LEU A 144 8.89 -22.84 -16.49
C LEU A 144 8.35 -23.06 -15.07
N HIS A 145 7.38 -23.97 -14.91
CA HIS A 145 6.70 -24.27 -13.65
C HIS A 145 6.14 -23.01 -12.95
N LEU A 146 5.51 -22.12 -13.71
CA LEU A 146 4.93 -20.90 -13.18
C LEU A 146 3.53 -20.59 -13.76
N ALA A 147 2.74 -19.85 -12.99
CA ALA A 147 1.48 -19.30 -13.44
C ALA A 147 1.70 -17.92 -14.07
N HIS A 148 1.04 -17.67 -15.20
CA HIS A 148 0.90 -16.34 -15.76
C HIS A 148 -0.33 -15.64 -15.18
N PRO A 149 -0.36 -14.30 -15.10
CA PRO A 149 -1.56 -13.57 -14.71
C PRO A 149 -2.75 -13.88 -15.64
N PRO A 150 -4.00 -13.65 -15.18
CA PRO A 150 -5.17 -13.84 -16.02
C PRO A 150 -5.11 -13.01 -17.30
N SER A 151 -5.60 -13.60 -18.40
CA SER A 151 -5.79 -12.86 -19.65
C SER A 151 -7.11 -12.08 -19.64
N PRO A 152 -7.29 -11.09 -20.56
CA PRO A 152 -8.56 -10.40 -20.75
C PRO A 152 -9.74 -11.34 -20.97
N GLU A 153 -9.56 -12.40 -21.78
CA GLU A 153 -10.61 -13.39 -22.05
C GLU A 153 -11.00 -14.19 -20.82
N GLN A 154 -10.03 -14.54 -19.98
CA GLN A 154 -10.27 -15.25 -18.72
C GLN A 154 -11.06 -14.36 -17.74
N LEU A 155 -10.74 -13.07 -17.67
CA LEU A 155 -11.47 -12.12 -16.85
C LEU A 155 -12.90 -11.89 -17.38
N GLU A 156 -13.09 -11.73 -18.70
CA GLU A 156 -14.44 -11.63 -19.29
C GLU A 156 -15.29 -12.85 -18.96
N LEU A 157 -14.73 -14.06 -19.08
CA LEU A 157 -15.44 -15.30 -18.74
C LEU A 157 -15.81 -15.36 -17.25
N ALA A 158 -14.92 -14.88 -16.38
CA ALA A 158 -15.21 -14.81 -14.94
C ALA A 158 -16.34 -13.83 -14.64
N TRP A 159 -16.36 -12.66 -15.27
CA TRP A 159 -17.46 -11.71 -15.18
C TRP A 159 -18.80 -12.26 -15.68
N HIS A 160 -18.79 -13.05 -16.75
CA HIS A 160 -20.01 -13.71 -17.23
C HIS A 160 -20.59 -14.71 -16.23
N ARG A 161 -19.71 -15.39 -15.49
CA ARG A 161 -20.13 -16.37 -14.47
C ARG A 161 -20.54 -15.71 -13.15
N HIS A 162 -19.97 -14.54 -12.83
CA HIS A 162 -20.15 -13.83 -11.57
C HIS A 162 -20.44 -12.35 -11.82
N PRO A 163 -21.61 -12.00 -12.40
CA PRO A 163 -21.91 -10.62 -12.81
C PRO A 163 -22.06 -9.65 -11.62
N ASP A 164 -22.36 -10.19 -10.43
CA ASP A 164 -22.59 -9.40 -9.22
C ASP A 164 -21.30 -9.12 -8.43
N ALA A 165 -20.14 -9.63 -8.87
CA ALA A 165 -18.88 -9.35 -8.22
C ALA A 165 -18.61 -7.84 -8.11
N ALA A 166 -18.05 -7.41 -6.99
CA ALA A 166 -17.84 -5.99 -6.69
C ALA A 166 -16.68 -5.37 -7.47
N GLY A 167 -15.71 -6.19 -7.90
CA GLY A 167 -14.53 -5.76 -8.63
C GLY A 167 -13.60 -6.92 -8.94
N ALA A 168 -12.42 -6.62 -9.47
CA ALA A 168 -11.37 -7.61 -9.73
C ALA A 168 -10.07 -7.26 -9.02
N LEU A 169 -9.34 -8.28 -8.57
CA LEU A 169 -8.00 -8.16 -7.98
C LEU A 169 -7.01 -9.00 -8.76
N ILE A 170 -6.08 -8.35 -9.41
CA ILE A 170 -5.03 -8.96 -10.22
C ILE A 170 -3.66 -8.56 -9.67
N VAL A 171 -2.73 -9.50 -9.60
CA VAL A 171 -1.34 -9.25 -9.18
C VAL A 171 -0.48 -9.07 -10.43
N SER A 172 0.15 -7.92 -10.58
CA SER A 172 1.06 -7.61 -11.69
C SER A 172 2.10 -6.58 -11.28
N PRO A 173 3.40 -6.81 -11.49
CA PRO A 173 3.98 -8.10 -11.88
C PRO A 173 3.79 -9.16 -10.78
N THR A 174 3.85 -10.43 -11.17
CA THR A 174 3.93 -11.53 -10.22
C THR A 174 5.33 -11.59 -9.58
N PRO A 175 5.53 -12.36 -8.50
CA PRO A 175 6.86 -12.56 -7.91
C PRO A 175 7.89 -13.14 -8.89
N TYR A 176 7.45 -13.73 -9.98
CA TYR A 176 8.30 -14.32 -11.03
C TYR A 176 8.56 -13.35 -12.19
N GLY A 177 8.01 -12.12 -12.15
CA GLY A 177 8.21 -11.09 -13.16
C GLY A 177 7.26 -11.19 -14.36
N THR A 178 6.27 -12.07 -14.35
CA THR A 178 5.23 -12.11 -15.40
C THR A 178 4.23 -10.95 -15.18
N CYS A 179 3.85 -10.28 -16.27
CA CYS A 179 2.96 -9.13 -16.25
C CYS A 179 1.63 -9.43 -16.93
N ALA A 180 0.54 -8.88 -16.36
CA ALA A 180 -0.77 -8.83 -17.00
C ALA A 180 -0.86 -7.63 -17.94
N ASP A 181 -1.76 -7.70 -18.92
CA ASP A 181 -2.21 -6.52 -19.65
C ASP A 181 -3.23 -5.75 -18.78
N ILE A 182 -2.69 -4.96 -17.84
CA ILE A 182 -3.51 -4.22 -16.87
C ILE A 182 -4.47 -3.24 -17.57
N GLY A 183 -4.06 -2.62 -18.69
CA GLY A 183 -4.92 -1.72 -19.44
C GLY A 183 -6.18 -2.42 -19.94
N ALA A 184 -6.02 -3.54 -20.65
CA ALA A 184 -7.15 -4.32 -21.14
C ALA A 184 -8.03 -4.88 -20.03
N LEU A 185 -7.43 -5.35 -18.91
CA LEU A 185 -8.17 -5.85 -17.74
C LEU A 185 -8.97 -4.73 -17.06
N ALA A 186 -8.39 -3.55 -16.89
CA ALA A 186 -9.06 -2.38 -16.32
C ALA A 186 -10.24 -1.94 -17.21
N ASP A 187 -10.07 -1.89 -18.52
CA ASP A 187 -11.14 -1.55 -19.45
C ASP A 187 -12.34 -2.50 -19.35
N ILE A 188 -12.09 -3.80 -19.11
CA ILE A 188 -13.14 -4.79 -18.89
C ILE A 188 -13.94 -4.46 -17.63
N CYS A 189 -13.28 -4.12 -16.54
CA CYS A 189 -13.92 -3.73 -15.29
C CYS A 189 -14.67 -2.41 -15.41
N HIS A 190 -14.03 -1.40 -15.97
CA HIS A 190 -14.59 -0.04 -16.10
C HIS A 190 -15.84 0.00 -16.99
N ARG A 191 -15.91 -0.81 -18.08
CA ARG A 191 -17.15 -0.95 -18.86
C ARG A 191 -18.35 -1.46 -18.06
N ARG A 192 -18.10 -2.09 -16.91
CA ARG A 192 -19.13 -2.59 -15.96
C ARG A 192 -19.36 -1.63 -14.79
N GLY A 193 -18.65 -0.49 -14.75
CA GLY A 193 -18.66 0.45 -13.63
C GLY A 193 -18.03 -0.14 -12.36
N LYS A 194 -17.07 -1.06 -12.52
CA LYS A 194 -16.41 -1.76 -11.42
C LYS A 194 -14.90 -1.46 -11.42
N PRO A 195 -14.25 -1.40 -10.25
CA PRO A 195 -12.80 -1.31 -10.13
C PRO A 195 -12.11 -2.64 -10.39
#